data_14c74b392850aea7d9ab1ad810c9faca
#
_entry.id   14c74b392850aea7d9ab1ad810c9faca
#
_cell.length_a   1.000
_cell.length_b   1.000
_cell.length_c   1.000
_cell.angle_alpha   90.00
_cell.angle_beta   90.00
_cell.angle_gamma   90.00
#
_symmetry.space_group_name_H-M   'P 1'
#
loop_
_entity.id
_entity.type
_entity.pdbx_description
1 polymer ?
#
loop_
_entity_poly.entity_id
_entity_poly.type
_entity_poly.pdbx_seq_one_letter_code
_entity_poly.pdbx_strand_id
1 'polypeptide(L)'
;MKTDMPALQSLKEKIASTGLKVTQQRLVILQALYENDDHPSAEVVYNHLSNENPSLSLGTVYKTLETLVEKSIIRKVYCADGIKRYDVHTEPHSHLHCQTSHRIIDFSDPALEEMILQYLQDKKIENFEIQDIQLQIQGHIPNPEKRVRIYA
;
A
#
# COMPACT_ATOMS: atom_id res chain seq x y z
N MET A 1 5.25 1.15 10.07
CA MET A 1 4.57 2.22 10.86
C MET A 1 3.12 1.80 11.02
N LYS A 2 2.59 1.75 12.24
CA LYS A 2 1.16 1.56 12.38
C LYS A 2 0.49 2.83 11.87
N THR A 3 -0.29 2.71 10.81
CA THR A 3 -1.14 3.81 10.38
C THR A 3 -2.24 3.95 11.42
N ASP A 4 -2.29 5.09 12.11
CA ASP A 4 -3.41 5.37 13.00
C ASP A 4 -4.70 5.30 12.17
N MET A 5 -5.66 4.51 12.65
CA MET A 5 -6.95 4.35 11.99
C MET A 5 -7.65 5.71 11.90
N PRO A 6 -7.89 6.24 10.70
CA PRO A 6 -8.59 7.51 10.57
C PRO A 6 -10.02 7.42 11.10
N ALA A 7 -10.53 8.51 11.64
CA ALA A 7 -11.94 8.57 12.00
C ALA A 7 -12.82 8.29 10.77
N LEU A 8 -13.95 7.64 10.97
CA LEU A 8 -14.88 7.29 9.87
C LEU A 8 -15.28 8.52 9.04
N GLN A 9 -15.43 9.67 9.68
CA GLN A 9 -15.71 10.93 9.00
C GLN A 9 -14.60 11.34 8.03
N SER A 10 -13.33 11.17 8.43
CA SER A 10 -12.17 11.45 7.59
C SER A 10 -12.13 10.54 6.36
N LEU A 11 -12.49 9.26 6.50
CA LEU A 11 -12.59 8.34 5.35
C LEU A 11 -13.71 8.74 4.39
N LYS A 12 -14.85 9.18 4.91
CA LYS A 12 -15.96 9.71 4.09
C LYS A 12 -15.52 10.94 3.28
N GLU A 13 -14.84 11.87 3.93
CA GLU A 13 -14.32 13.09 3.29
C GLU A 13 -13.28 12.76 2.24
N LYS A 14 -12.39 11.82 2.51
CA LYS A 14 -11.39 11.35 1.54
C LYS A 14 -12.04 10.79 0.28
N ILE A 15 -13.11 10.00 0.39
CA ILE A 15 -13.86 9.50 -0.77
C ILE A 15 -14.59 10.64 -1.48
N ALA A 16 -15.33 11.45 -0.73
CA ALA A 16 -16.17 12.53 -1.29
C ALA A 16 -15.34 13.58 -2.03
N SER A 17 -14.14 13.92 -1.54
CA SER A 17 -13.25 14.93 -2.14
C SER A 17 -12.80 14.57 -3.56
N THR A 18 -12.87 13.29 -3.93
CA THR A 18 -12.55 12.81 -5.30
C THR A 18 -13.73 12.82 -6.26
N GLY A 19 -14.91 13.27 -5.82
CA GLY A 19 -16.15 13.23 -6.58
C GLY A 19 -16.87 11.86 -6.57
N LEU A 20 -16.33 10.88 -5.83
CA LEU A 20 -17.00 9.59 -5.68
C LEU A 20 -18.15 9.67 -4.68
N LYS A 21 -19.24 8.98 -5.00
CA LYS A 21 -20.33 8.77 -4.04
C LYS A 21 -19.81 7.94 -2.87
N VAL A 22 -20.06 8.41 -1.65
CA VAL A 22 -19.78 7.66 -0.43
C VAL A 22 -20.82 6.56 -0.28
N THR A 23 -20.37 5.31 -0.32
CA THR A 23 -21.22 4.12 -0.09
C THR A 23 -20.66 3.28 1.03
N GLN A 24 -21.52 2.51 1.69
CA GLN A 24 -21.11 1.60 2.77
C GLN A 24 -20.02 0.63 2.31
N GLN A 25 -20.16 0.05 1.13
CA GLN A 25 -19.15 -0.87 0.59
C GLN A 25 -17.78 -0.21 0.40
N ARG A 26 -17.71 1.01 -0.13
CA ARG A 26 -16.45 1.75 -0.27
C ARG A 26 -15.82 2.06 1.08
N LEU A 27 -16.64 2.43 2.07
CA LEU A 27 -16.15 2.73 3.41
C LEU A 27 -15.56 1.51 4.10
N VAL A 28 -16.27 0.38 4.14
CA VAL A 28 -15.79 -0.82 4.84
C VAL A 28 -14.54 -1.41 4.15
N ILE A 29 -14.45 -1.33 2.82
CA ILE A 29 -13.26 -1.77 2.09
C ILE A 29 -12.06 -0.87 2.39
N LEU A 30 -12.25 0.46 2.36
CA LEU A 30 -11.18 1.40 2.68
C LEU A 30 -10.74 1.25 4.15
N GLN A 31 -11.68 1.06 5.06
CA GLN A 31 -11.40 0.81 6.48
C GLN A 31 -10.57 -0.46 6.67
N ALA A 32 -10.93 -1.56 6.02
CA ALA A 32 -10.20 -2.81 6.09
C ALA A 32 -8.75 -2.70 5.61
N LEU A 33 -8.48 -1.82 4.64
CA LEU A 33 -7.11 -1.54 4.20
C LEU A 33 -6.29 -0.82 5.28
N TYR A 34 -6.89 0.11 6.03
CA TYR A 34 -6.21 0.78 7.15
C TYR A 34 -5.97 -0.14 8.35
N GLU A 35 -6.82 -1.15 8.54
CA GLU A 35 -6.69 -2.14 9.60
C GLU A 35 -5.59 -3.17 9.32
N ASN A 36 -5.14 -3.27 8.07
CA ASN A 36 -4.19 -4.27 7.62
C ASN A 36 -2.85 -3.63 7.19
N ASP A 37 -1.85 -3.77 8.05
CA ASP A 37 -0.51 -3.19 7.86
C ASP A 37 0.33 -3.90 6.76
N ASP A 38 -0.11 -5.03 6.22
CA ASP A 38 0.68 -5.90 5.33
C ASP A 38 0.30 -5.77 3.83
N HIS A 39 -0.29 -4.66 3.42
CA HIS A 39 -0.71 -4.40 2.04
C HIS A 39 -1.55 -5.55 1.47
N PRO A 40 -2.83 -5.68 1.87
CA PRO A 40 -3.63 -6.84 1.56
C PRO A 40 -3.98 -6.95 0.07
N SER A 41 -4.17 -8.17 -0.42
CA SER A 41 -4.80 -8.43 -1.71
C SER A 41 -6.33 -8.27 -1.60
N ALA A 42 -7.01 -8.25 -2.74
CA ALA A 42 -8.47 -8.19 -2.77
C ALA A 42 -9.12 -9.39 -2.05
N GLU A 43 -8.52 -10.57 -2.17
CA GLU A 43 -8.99 -11.78 -1.50
C GLU A 43 -8.86 -11.68 0.02
N VAL A 44 -7.77 -11.12 0.52
CA VAL A 44 -7.56 -10.89 1.96
C VAL A 44 -8.61 -9.92 2.49
N VAL A 45 -8.86 -8.82 1.79
CA VAL A 45 -9.91 -7.85 2.15
C VAL A 45 -11.29 -8.50 2.13
N TYR A 46 -11.60 -9.27 1.09
CA TYR A 46 -12.87 -9.98 0.99
C TYR A 46 -13.08 -10.95 2.14
N ASN A 47 -12.08 -11.80 2.44
CA ASN A 47 -12.16 -12.78 3.52
C ASN A 47 -12.36 -12.12 4.89
N HIS A 48 -11.72 -10.96 5.10
CA HIS A 48 -11.88 -10.18 6.33
C HIS A 48 -13.31 -9.63 6.50
N LEU A 49 -13.92 -9.17 5.39
CA LEU A 49 -15.22 -8.47 5.42
C LEU A 49 -16.43 -9.35 5.18
N SER A 50 -16.29 -10.50 4.54
CA SER A 50 -17.41 -11.30 4.02
C SER A 50 -18.38 -11.79 5.08
N ASN A 51 -17.91 -12.11 6.29
CA ASN A 51 -18.75 -12.61 7.37
C ASN A 51 -19.74 -11.54 7.88
N GLU A 52 -19.31 -10.28 7.96
CA GLU A 52 -20.13 -9.17 8.45
C GLU A 52 -20.88 -8.45 7.34
N ASN A 53 -20.53 -8.73 6.09
CA ASN A 53 -21.12 -8.10 4.90
C ASN A 53 -21.56 -9.15 3.87
N PRO A 54 -22.68 -9.89 4.13
CA PRO A 54 -23.10 -11.01 3.27
C PRO A 54 -23.41 -10.63 1.83
N SER A 55 -23.73 -9.37 1.56
CA SER A 55 -23.98 -8.84 0.21
C SER A 55 -22.72 -8.47 -0.56
N LEU A 56 -21.54 -8.49 0.09
CA LEU A 56 -20.28 -8.16 -0.53
C LEU A 56 -19.75 -9.36 -1.33
N SER A 57 -19.46 -9.16 -2.60
CA SER A 57 -18.81 -10.17 -3.44
C SER A 57 -17.33 -9.83 -3.67
N LEU A 58 -16.52 -10.84 -3.98
CA LEU A 58 -15.12 -10.63 -4.34
C LEU A 58 -14.98 -9.70 -5.56
N GLY A 59 -15.88 -9.84 -6.56
CA GLY A 59 -15.91 -8.94 -7.71
C GLY A 59 -16.18 -7.49 -7.34
N THR A 60 -17.05 -7.25 -6.35
CA THR A 60 -17.31 -5.90 -5.82
C THR A 60 -16.08 -5.34 -5.11
N VAL A 61 -15.36 -6.15 -4.34
CA VAL A 61 -14.11 -5.74 -3.70
C VAL A 61 -13.08 -5.32 -4.75
N TYR A 62 -12.82 -6.15 -5.77
CA TYR A 62 -11.91 -5.81 -6.86
C TYR A 62 -12.30 -4.50 -7.55
N LYS A 63 -13.56 -4.37 -7.97
CA LYS A 63 -14.04 -3.15 -8.65
C LYS A 63 -13.90 -1.91 -7.77
N THR A 64 -14.18 -2.02 -6.48
CA THR A 64 -14.04 -0.91 -5.55
C THR A 64 -12.58 -0.52 -5.36
N LEU A 65 -11.68 -1.49 -5.16
CA LEU A 65 -10.25 -1.24 -5.03
C LEU A 65 -9.68 -0.56 -6.28
N GLU A 66 -10.03 -1.04 -7.48
CA GLU A 66 -9.61 -0.39 -8.73
C GLU A 66 -10.12 1.05 -8.83
N THR A 67 -11.38 1.30 -8.46
CA THR A 67 -11.94 2.66 -8.43
C THR A 67 -11.20 3.57 -7.45
N LEU A 68 -10.84 3.06 -6.26
CA LEU A 68 -10.06 3.81 -5.28
C LEU A 68 -8.64 4.13 -5.77
N VAL A 69 -8.02 3.20 -6.51
CA VAL A 69 -6.71 3.43 -7.16
C VAL A 69 -6.82 4.50 -8.25
N GLU A 70 -7.81 4.40 -9.15
CA GLU A 70 -8.04 5.39 -10.21
C GLU A 70 -8.23 6.81 -9.67
N LYS A 71 -8.79 6.92 -8.46
CA LYS A 71 -8.99 8.20 -7.76
C LYS A 71 -7.81 8.60 -6.85
N SER A 72 -6.72 7.87 -6.89
CA SER A 72 -5.52 8.11 -6.07
C SER A 72 -5.80 8.15 -4.56
N ILE A 73 -6.88 7.48 -4.11
CA ILE A 73 -7.21 7.30 -2.69
C ILE A 73 -6.29 6.26 -2.06
N ILE A 74 -5.95 5.23 -2.84
CA ILE A 74 -5.00 4.17 -2.52
C ILE A 74 -4.08 3.93 -3.72
N ARG A 75 -3.05 3.13 -3.56
CA ARG A 75 -2.15 2.73 -4.65
C ARG A 75 -2.02 1.22 -4.74
N LYS A 76 -1.58 0.73 -5.90
CA LYS A 76 -1.20 -0.67 -6.09
C LYS A 76 0.26 -0.88 -5.75
N VAL A 77 0.54 -2.01 -5.13
CA VAL A 77 1.89 -2.53 -4.91
C VAL A 77 2.02 -3.84 -5.68
N TYR A 78 3.01 -3.91 -6.56
CA TYR A 78 3.27 -5.10 -7.35
C TYR A 78 4.34 -5.95 -6.67
N CYS A 79 4.05 -7.24 -6.52
CA CYS A 79 4.96 -8.20 -5.91
C CYS A 79 5.47 -9.19 -6.95
N ALA A 80 6.60 -9.80 -6.66
CA ALA A 80 7.19 -10.83 -7.53
C ALA A 80 6.31 -12.08 -7.69
N ASP A 81 5.36 -12.30 -6.76
CA ASP A 81 4.37 -13.38 -6.81
C ASP A 81 3.23 -13.14 -7.83
N GLY A 82 3.20 -11.96 -8.47
CA GLY A 82 2.16 -11.57 -9.41
C GLY A 82 0.83 -11.16 -8.75
N ILE A 83 0.72 -11.20 -7.43
CA ILE A 83 -0.49 -10.81 -6.70
C ILE A 83 -0.51 -9.29 -6.55
N LYS A 84 -1.63 -8.68 -6.94
CA LYS A 84 -1.87 -7.25 -6.73
C LYS A 84 -2.21 -7.01 -5.26
N ARG A 85 -1.49 -6.09 -4.66
CA ARG A 85 -1.72 -5.64 -3.28
C ARG A 85 -2.07 -4.15 -3.28
N TYR A 86 -2.68 -3.70 -2.19
CA TYR A 86 -3.18 -2.33 -2.09
C TYR A 86 -2.64 -1.65 -0.84
N ASP A 87 -2.33 -0.37 -0.99
CA ASP A 87 -1.72 0.45 0.04
C ASP A 87 -2.47 1.77 0.20
N VAL A 88 -2.75 2.15 1.43
CA VAL A 88 -3.42 3.41 1.78
C VAL A 88 -2.47 4.61 1.78
N HIS A 89 -1.15 4.37 1.84
CA HIS A 89 -0.14 5.40 1.72
C HIS A 89 0.12 5.70 0.25
N THR A 90 -0.32 6.86 -0.19
CA THR A 90 -0.21 7.29 -1.59
C THR A 90 1.10 8.00 -1.90
N GLU A 91 1.77 8.53 -0.87
CA GLU A 91 3.10 9.12 -1.02
C GLU A 91 4.11 8.05 -1.45
N PRO A 92 5.05 8.39 -2.35
CA PRO A 92 6.10 7.48 -2.74
C PRO A 92 6.91 7.01 -1.53
N HIS A 93 7.13 5.73 -1.41
CA HIS A 93 8.00 5.13 -0.39
C HIS A 93 8.52 3.78 -0.87
N SER A 94 9.55 3.31 -0.21
CA SER A 94 10.22 2.05 -0.50
C SER A 94 9.60 0.89 0.27
N HIS A 95 9.88 -0.34 -0.13
CA HIS A 95 9.33 -1.54 0.50
C HIS A 95 10.37 -2.62 0.73
N LEU A 96 10.22 -3.35 1.84
CA LEU A 96 10.88 -4.62 2.08
C LEU A 96 9.92 -5.76 1.73
N HIS A 97 10.33 -6.66 0.86
CA HIS A 97 9.52 -7.81 0.43
C HIS A 97 10.09 -9.11 1.01
N CYS A 98 9.31 -9.80 1.81
CA CYS A 98 9.66 -11.12 2.29
C CYS A 98 9.27 -12.18 1.26
N GLN A 99 10.25 -12.86 0.70
CA GLN A 99 10.03 -13.87 -0.36
C GLN A 99 9.32 -15.13 0.15
N THR A 100 9.44 -15.46 1.44
CA THR A 100 8.85 -16.67 2.02
C THR A 100 7.44 -16.47 2.55
N SER A 101 7.16 -15.33 3.20
CA SER A 101 5.84 -15.02 3.76
C SER A 101 4.99 -14.09 2.89
N HIS A 102 5.57 -13.57 1.80
CA HIS A 102 4.95 -12.58 0.90
C HIS A 102 4.49 -11.29 1.60
N ARG A 103 4.99 -11.04 2.82
CA ARG A 103 4.73 -9.79 3.54
C ARG A 103 5.48 -8.63 2.90
N ILE A 104 4.83 -7.49 2.86
CA ILE A 104 5.39 -6.22 2.40
C ILE A 104 5.39 -5.27 3.57
N ILE A 105 6.53 -4.62 3.80
CA ILE A 105 6.74 -3.71 4.91
C ILE A 105 7.22 -2.39 4.34
N ASP A 106 6.58 -1.29 4.75
CA ASP A 106 7.01 0.05 4.37
C ASP A 106 8.41 0.33 4.89
N PHE A 107 9.23 0.88 4.02
CA PHE A 107 10.60 1.27 4.29
C PHE A 107 10.81 2.72 3.86
N SER A 108 11.35 3.53 4.72
CA SER A 108 11.76 4.89 4.39
C SER A 108 13.10 5.17 5.03
N ASP A 109 14.07 5.55 4.22
CA ASP A 109 15.39 6.00 4.63
C ASP A 109 15.80 7.18 3.74
N PRO A 110 15.46 8.41 4.16
CA PRO A 110 15.79 9.61 3.38
C PRO A 110 17.28 9.78 3.09
N ALA A 111 18.15 9.33 3.99
CA ALA A 111 19.59 9.42 3.79
C ALA A 111 20.08 8.48 2.69
N LEU A 112 19.52 7.27 2.62
CA LEU A 112 19.78 6.32 1.54
C LEU A 112 19.27 6.84 0.19
N GLU A 113 18.05 7.39 0.18
CA GLU A 113 17.44 7.95 -1.03
C GLU A 113 18.26 9.13 -1.58
N GLU A 114 18.71 10.03 -0.71
CA GLU A 114 19.58 11.15 -1.07
C GLU A 114 20.92 10.68 -1.60
N MET A 115 21.53 9.67 -0.97
CA MET A 115 22.80 9.07 -1.43
C MET A 115 22.66 8.50 -2.85
N ILE A 116 21.56 7.78 -3.13
CA ILE A 116 21.32 7.21 -4.46
C ILE A 116 21.07 8.31 -5.48
N LEU A 117 20.30 9.34 -5.15
CA LEU A 117 20.06 10.49 -6.01
C LEU A 117 21.37 11.17 -6.40
N GLN A 118 22.21 11.46 -5.42
CA GLN A 118 23.50 12.10 -5.64
C GLN A 118 24.42 11.23 -6.52
N TYR A 119 24.47 9.93 -6.24
CA TYR A 119 25.25 9.00 -7.06
C TYR A 119 24.79 8.97 -8.53
N LEU A 120 23.46 8.96 -8.76
CA LEU A 120 22.90 8.97 -10.12
C LEU A 120 23.08 10.30 -10.84
N GLN A 121 23.04 11.43 -10.14
CA GLN A 121 23.35 12.75 -10.69
C GLN A 121 24.80 12.83 -11.16
N ASP A 122 25.74 12.26 -10.39
CA ASP A 122 27.16 12.20 -10.76
C ASP A 122 27.40 11.31 -11.99
N LYS A 123 26.54 10.33 -12.24
CA LYS A 123 26.59 9.46 -13.43
C LYS A 123 26.13 10.13 -14.72
N LYS A 124 25.48 11.29 -14.63
CA LYS A 124 24.96 12.06 -15.78
C LYS A 124 24.14 11.18 -16.74
N ILE A 125 22.96 10.80 -16.33
CA ILE A 125 22.01 10.11 -17.22
C ILE A 125 21.49 11.14 -18.22
N GLU A 126 21.90 11.01 -19.49
CA GLU A 126 21.55 11.97 -20.52
C GLU A 126 20.06 11.89 -20.88
N ASN A 127 19.44 13.05 -21.04
CA ASN A 127 18.03 13.19 -21.44
C ASN A 127 17.03 12.49 -20.52
N PHE A 128 17.35 12.37 -19.20
CA PHE A 128 16.49 11.80 -18.19
C PHE A 128 16.57 12.59 -16.89
N GLU A 129 15.44 13.08 -16.41
CA GLU A 129 15.31 13.80 -15.15
C GLU A 129 14.70 12.89 -14.08
N ILE A 130 15.46 12.64 -13.03
CA ILE A 130 15.02 11.79 -11.92
C ILE A 130 14.08 12.62 -11.04
N GLN A 131 12.84 12.18 -10.87
CA GLN A 131 11.86 12.86 -10.02
C GLN A 131 11.74 12.21 -8.65
N ASP A 132 11.94 10.89 -8.57
CA ASP A 132 11.74 10.11 -7.35
C ASP A 132 12.50 8.79 -7.40
N ILE A 133 12.79 8.23 -6.24
CA ILE A 133 13.39 6.91 -6.07
C ILE A 133 12.52 6.06 -5.17
N GLN A 134 12.15 4.87 -5.64
CA GLN A 134 11.48 3.86 -4.84
C GLN A 134 12.30 2.57 -4.90
N LEU A 135 12.66 2.06 -3.73
CA LEU A 135 13.43 0.84 -3.59
C LEU A 135 12.52 -0.33 -3.25
N GLN A 136 12.79 -1.45 -3.87
CA GLN A 136 12.18 -2.72 -3.52
C GLN A 136 13.28 -3.67 -3.06
N ILE A 137 13.38 -3.89 -1.76
CA ILE A 137 14.42 -4.73 -1.17
C ILE A 137 13.79 -6.10 -0.88
N GLN A 138 14.36 -7.14 -1.47
CA GLN A 138 13.89 -8.51 -1.30
C GLN A 138 14.74 -9.24 -0.26
N GLY A 139 14.08 -10.01 0.61
CA GLY A 139 14.73 -10.78 1.65
C GLY A 139 13.82 -11.83 2.25
N HIS A 140 14.18 -12.34 3.41
CA HIS A 140 13.34 -13.26 4.19
C HIS A 140 13.30 -12.81 5.64
N ILE A 141 12.22 -13.12 6.33
CA ILE A 141 12.06 -12.87 7.77
C ILE A 141 12.46 -14.15 8.51
N PRO A 142 13.64 -14.18 9.18
CA PRO A 142 14.13 -15.40 9.83
C PRO A 142 13.25 -15.88 10.98
N ASN A 143 12.56 -14.94 11.63
CA ASN A 143 11.64 -15.22 12.73
C ASN A 143 10.31 -14.49 12.49
N PRO A 144 9.28 -15.18 11.96
CA PRO A 144 7.98 -14.57 11.64
C PRO A 144 7.23 -14.01 12.85
N GLU A 145 7.52 -14.47 14.06
CA GLU A 145 6.90 -13.99 15.30
C GLU A 145 7.45 -12.64 15.74
N LYS A 146 8.65 -12.28 15.28
CA LYS A 146 9.27 -10.99 15.58
C LYS A 146 8.91 -9.97 14.51
N ARG A 147 8.62 -8.75 14.94
CA ARG A 147 8.46 -7.63 14.04
C ARG A 147 9.78 -7.27 13.37
N VAL A 148 9.72 -6.96 12.09
CA VAL A 148 10.85 -6.32 11.41
C VAL A 148 11.01 -4.91 12.00
N ARG A 149 12.21 -4.56 12.42
CA ARG A 149 12.53 -3.24 12.96
C ARG A 149 13.59 -2.60 12.07
N ILE A 150 13.35 -1.35 11.74
CA ILE A 150 14.30 -0.52 11.01
C ILE A 150 14.87 0.45 12.04
N TYR A 151 16.18 0.43 12.21
CA TYR A 151 16.89 1.34 13.11
C TYR A 151 17.54 2.43 12.25
N ALA A 152 17.40 3.66 12.73
CA ALA A 152 18.09 4.80 12.13
C ALA A 152 19.60 4.75 12.43
#